data_5d4318426a31bcf982d302ea63a1039b
#
_entry.id   5d4318426a31bcf982d302ea63a1039b
#
_cell.length_a   1.000
_cell.length_b   1.000
_cell.length_c   1.000
_cell.angle_alpha   90.00
_cell.angle_beta   90.00
_cell.angle_gamma   90.00
#
_symmetry.space_group_name_H-M   'P 1'
#
loop_
_entity.id
_entity.type
_entity.pdbx_description
1 polymer ?
#
loop_
_entity_poly.entity_id
_entity_poly.type
_entity_poly.pdbx_seq_one_letter_code
_entity_poly.pdbx_strand_id
1 'polypeptide(L)'
;MPLKTSYFNKGIFKNNIKRFWLISFAYTFFLFLFVVGYLFSELGWLSNLNDMDVAERMEIIDSLGREIFYRSDYAIYLGLFPLITALAVFSYMHYPKNTAMVHSLPLTRSTLFVTNYLSGLFLVTLPLVLNSLVLIITEVVAGFPNISYALIWVGINLILTFLLYNFAVLAGMFTGHMAAQAIFFYIFNFLSIFLEIVFVSILNNFLFGYASDNWFTKSLVFSPLRNLKYLYRGFYTGEGDIGALVGYVIAGIIFLVLSYYLYKKRHMEVATDVISFSFVKPIFKYSVAFCSAALIGGIIITIFNFEKSLAGFIIAFLIGGFIGYFASEMLMRKTFKVFRLYKGFIVFGLVLSLLLCSIEFDFFGYERRIPQNSEIEVLFLNRYANEA
;
A
#
# COMPACT_ATOMS: atom_id res chain seq x y z
N MET A 1 5.38 17.78 -43.52
CA MET A 1 4.50 18.38 -42.52
C MET A 1 4.74 17.70 -41.19
N PRO A 2 5.16 18.40 -40.13
CA PRO A 2 5.23 17.79 -38.81
C PRO A 2 3.79 17.43 -38.38
N LEU A 3 3.54 16.16 -38.17
CA LEU A 3 2.28 15.68 -37.59
C LEU A 3 2.06 16.43 -36.26
N LYS A 4 0.97 17.18 -36.14
CA LYS A 4 0.53 17.73 -34.84
C LYS A 4 0.30 16.55 -33.92
N THR A 5 1.31 16.20 -33.15
CA THR A 5 1.24 15.10 -32.18
C THR A 5 0.44 15.59 -30.97
N SER A 6 -0.87 15.34 -31.02
CA SER A 6 -1.72 15.52 -29.85
C SER A 6 -1.22 14.56 -28.73
N TYR A 7 -1.11 15.06 -27.50
CA TYR A 7 -0.79 14.25 -26.32
C TYR A 7 -1.89 13.24 -25.95
N PHE A 8 -3.06 13.33 -26.60
CA PHE A 8 -4.22 12.49 -26.33
C PHE A 8 -4.78 11.90 -27.61
N ASN A 9 -5.10 10.59 -27.61
CA ASN A 9 -5.72 9.88 -28.72
C ASN A 9 -7.08 9.32 -28.31
N LYS A 10 -8.16 9.93 -28.84
CA LYS A 10 -9.54 9.55 -28.54
C LYS A 10 -9.87 8.10 -28.94
N GLY A 11 -9.24 7.58 -30.02
CA GLY A 11 -9.45 6.21 -30.47
C GLY A 11 -8.95 5.17 -29.46
N ILE A 12 -7.72 5.33 -28.95
CA ILE A 12 -7.14 4.47 -27.93
C ILE A 12 -7.93 4.57 -26.62
N PHE A 13 -8.29 5.79 -26.19
CA PHE A 13 -9.09 6.01 -25.00
C PHE A 13 -10.42 5.24 -25.07
N LYS A 14 -11.19 5.42 -26.15
CA LYS A 14 -12.46 4.73 -26.35
C LYS A 14 -12.31 3.22 -26.40
N ASN A 15 -11.25 2.74 -27.03
CA ASN A 15 -10.95 1.31 -27.10
C ASN A 15 -10.63 0.71 -25.72
N ASN A 16 -9.83 1.41 -24.91
CA ASN A 16 -9.51 0.98 -23.53
C ASN A 16 -10.78 0.91 -22.67
N ILE A 17 -11.65 1.93 -22.74
CA ILE A 17 -12.92 1.93 -22.00
C ILE A 17 -13.79 0.75 -22.43
N LYS A 18 -13.95 0.51 -23.74
CA LYS A 18 -14.74 -0.61 -24.26
C LYS A 18 -14.17 -1.97 -23.86
N ARG A 19 -12.84 -2.09 -23.80
CA ARG A 19 -12.16 -3.34 -23.48
C ARG A 19 -12.19 -3.66 -21.99
N PHE A 20 -12.06 -2.65 -21.13
CA PHE A 20 -11.83 -2.82 -19.70
C PHE A 20 -13.01 -2.33 -18.83
N TRP A 21 -14.16 -1.98 -19.41
CA TRP A 21 -15.33 -1.52 -18.68
C TRP A 21 -15.80 -2.47 -17.58
N LEU A 22 -15.59 -3.80 -17.78
CA LEU A 22 -15.95 -4.82 -16.82
C LEU A 22 -15.22 -4.64 -15.48
N ILE A 23 -13.98 -4.12 -15.49
CA ILE A 23 -13.22 -3.81 -14.26
C ILE A 23 -13.92 -2.70 -13.49
N SER A 24 -14.33 -1.63 -14.18
CA SER A 24 -15.06 -0.51 -13.57
C SER A 24 -16.43 -0.96 -13.08
N PHE A 25 -17.14 -1.80 -13.83
CA PHE A 25 -18.42 -2.37 -13.42
C PHE A 25 -18.28 -3.24 -12.16
N ALA A 26 -17.32 -4.16 -12.14
CA ALA A 26 -17.06 -4.99 -10.97
C ALA A 26 -16.70 -4.14 -9.75
N TYR A 27 -15.88 -3.11 -9.91
CA TYR A 27 -15.54 -2.20 -8.83
C TYR A 27 -16.75 -1.44 -8.30
N THR A 28 -17.60 -0.89 -9.20
CA THR A 28 -18.88 -0.26 -8.84
C THR A 28 -19.77 -1.21 -8.06
N PHE A 29 -19.89 -2.46 -8.52
CA PHE A 29 -20.72 -3.48 -7.88
C PHE A 29 -20.22 -3.84 -6.48
N PHE A 30 -18.91 -4.06 -6.29
CA PHE A 30 -18.37 -4.36 -4.97
C PHE A 30 -18.50 -3.16 -4.03
N LEU A 31 -18.20 -1.94 -4.47
CA LEU A 31 -18.43 -0.76 -3.64
C LEU A 31 -19.92 -0.57 -3.30
N PHE A 32 -20.82 -0.83 -4.25
CA PHE A 32 -22.24 -0.78 -4.00
C PHE A 32 -22.65 -1.78 -2.90
N LEU A 33 -22.19 -3.02 -2.97
CA LEU A 33 -22.53 -4.03 -1.96
C LEU A 33 -22.00 -3.69 -0.57
N PHE A 34 -20.75 -3.26 -0.47
CA PHE A 34 -20.10 -3.05 0.82
C PHE A 34 -20.38 -1.69 1.46
N VAL A 35 -20.69 -0.67 0.66
CA VAL A 35 -20.93 0.70 1.15
C VAL A 35 -22.43 0.98 1.12
N VAL A 36 -23.04 0.95 -0.06
CA VAL A 36 -24.46 1.29 -0.22
C VAL A 36 -25.38 0.19 0.32
N GLY A 37 -25.07 -1.08 0.08
CA GLY A 37 -25.86 -2.22 0.56
C GLY A 37 -25.91 -2.29 2.09
N TYR A 38 -24.81 -1.93 2.74
CA TYR A 38 -24.78 -1.80 4.19
C TYR A 38 -25.72 -0.69 4.67
N LEU A 39 -25.67 0.49 4.02
CA LEU A 39 -26.59 1.59 4.33
C LEU A 39 -28.05 1.16 4.24
N PHE A 40 -28.41 0.40 3.20
CA PHE A 40 -29.77 -0.13 3.05
C PHE A 40 -30.16 -1.12 4.16
N SER A 41 -29.23 -1.95 4.62
CA SER A 41 -29.50 -2.88 5.72
C SER A 41 -29.80 -2.14 7.03
N GLU A 42 -29.05 -1.09 7.32
CA GLU A 42 -29.24 -0.27 8.51
C GLU A 42 -30.52 0.58 8.43
N LEU A 43 -30.82 1.17 7.27
CA LEU A 43 -32.06 1.91 7.05
C LEU A 43 -33.30 1.02 7.17
N GLY A 44 -33.23 -0.25 6.74
CA GLY A 44 -34.29 -1.23 6.92
C GLY A 44 -34.56 -1.54 8.41
N TRP A 45 -33.52 -1.55 9.23
CA TRP A 45 -33.62 -1.71 10.68
C TRP A 45 -34.23 -0.48 11.35
N LEU A 46 -33.83 0.73 10.91
CA LEU A 46 -34.33 2.02 11.39
C LEU A 46 -35.82 2.24 11.10
N SER A 47 -36.37 1.65 10.02
CA SER A 47 -37.79 1.77 9.73
C SER A 47 -38.69 1.15 10.81
N ASN A 48 -38.13 0.25 11.65
CA ASN A 48 -38.82 -0.35 12.79
C ASN A 48 -38.80 0.53 14.06
N LEU A 49 -38.10 1.67 14.03
CA LEU A 49 -37.93 2.58 15.18
C LEU A 49 -38.91 3.78 15.12
N ASN A 50 -40.07 3.61 14.49
CA ASN A 50 -41.06 4.69 14.34
C ASN A 50 -41.65 5.23 15.66
N ASP A 51 -41.42 4.51 16.77
CA ASP A 51 -41.90 4.87 18.11
C ASP A 51 -40.86 5.66 18.95
N MET A 52 -39.65 5.94 18.40
CA MET A 52 -38.61 6.68 19.09
C MET A 52 -38.78 8.20 18.95
N ASP A 53 -38.30 8.93 19.98
CA ASP A 53 -38.24 10.39 19.92
C ASP A 53 -37.32 10.86 18.78
N VAL A 54 -37.68 11.99 18.17
CA VAL A 54 -36.97 12.55 17.00
C VAL A 54 -35.50 12.82 17.30
N ALA A 55 -35.17 13.25 18.53
CA ALA A 55 -33.80 13.50 18.95
C ALA A 55 -32.95 12.23 19.03
N GLU A 56 -33.49 11.18 19.65
CA GLU A 56 -32.86 9.87 19.81
C GLU A 56 -32.65 9.20 18.42
N ARG A 57 -33.66 9.32 17.57
CA ARG A 57 -33.57 8.85 16.18
C ARG A 57 -32.48 9.55 15.40
N MET A 58 -32.33 10.88 15.53
CA MET A 58 -31.27 11.65 14.87
C MET A 58 -29.88 11.23 15.36
N GLU A 59 -29.70 10.97 16.65
CA GLU A 59 -28.43 10.53 17.22
C GLU A 59 -28.02 9.15 16.70
N ILE A 60 -28.98 8.21 16.62
CA ILE A 60 -28.75 6.88 16.02
C ILE A 60 -28.36 6.99 14.54
N ILE A 61 -29.01 7.85 13.79
CA ILE A 61 -28.72 8.06 12.36
C ILE A 61 -27.34 8.67 12.16
N ASP A 62 -26.96 9.67 12.96
CA ASP A 62 -25.62 10.26 12.91
C ASP A 62 -24.55 9.24 13.29
N SER A 63 -24.80 8.41 14.31
CA SER A 63 -23.91 7.31 14.68
C SER A 63 -23.77 6.26 13.59
N LEU A 64 -24.86 5.89 12.91
CA LEU A 64 -24.84 4.96 11.79
C LEU A 64 -24.16 5.54 10.55
N GLY A 65 -24.41 6.82 10.24
CA GLY A 65 -23.68 7.54 9.20
C GLY A 65 -22.17 7.49 9.45
N ARG A 66 -21.75 7.70 10.67
CA ARG A 66 -20.35 7.57 11.09
C ARG A 66 -19.83 6.13 10.93
N GLU A 67 -20.59 5.13 11.33
CA GLU A 67 -20.19 3.73 11.31
C GLU A 67 -20.00 3.17 9.89
N ILE A 68 -20.83 3.57 8.93
CA ILE A 68 -20.68 3.20 7.51
C ILE A 68 -19.28 3.53 7.00
N PHE A 69 -18.74 4.66 7.41
CA PHE A 69 -17.43 5.12 7.01
C PHE A 69 -16.30 4.56 7.86
N TYR A 70 -16.59 4.11 9.10
CA TYR A 70 -15.64 3.40 9.96
C TYR A 70 -15.29 2.00 9.45
N ARG A 71 -16.13 1.38 8.64
CA ARG A 71 -15.85 0.07 8.05
C ARG A 71 -14.77 0.21 6.99
N SER A 72 -13.58 -0.23 7.33
CA SER A 72 -12.43 -0.28 6.42
C SER A 72 -12.36 -1.57 5.61
N ASP A 73 -13.39 -2.42 5.66
CA ASP A 73 -13.41 -3.74 5.00
C ASP A 73 -13.24 -3.62 3.48
N TYR A 74 -13.72 -2.51 2.91
CA TYR A 74 -13.54 -2.23 1.49
C TYR A 74 -12.14 -1.69 1.10
N ALA A 75 -11.24 -1.47 2.06
CA ALA A 75 -9.85 -1.07 1.77
C ALA A 75 -9.13 -2.06 0.84
N ILE A 76 -9.50 -3.35 0.91
CA ILE A 76 -8.99 -4.37 0.00
C ILE A 76 -9.31 -4.04 -1.47
N TYR A 77 -10.51 -3.52 -1.73
CA TYR A 77 -10.94 -3.14 -3.09
C TYR A 77 -10.22 -1.88 -3.58
N LEU A 78 -9.95 -0.92 -2.67
CA LEU A 78 -9.12 0.24 -2.97
C LEU A 78 -7.68 -0.13 -3.38
N GLY A 79 -7.13 -1.20 -2.83
CA GLY A 79 -5.83 -1.71 -3.25
C GLY A 79 -5.90 -2.53 -4.54
N LEU A 80 -6.94 -3.32 -4.69
CA LEU A 80 -7.07 -4.30 -5.76
C LEU A 80 -7.42 -3.68 -7.13
N PHE A 81 -8.45 -2.82 -7.18
CA PHE A 81 -8.95 -2.30 -8.46
C PHE A 81 -8.02 -1.32 -9.16
N PRO A 82 -7.33 -0.38 -8.49
CA PRO A 82 -6.27 0.41 -9.10
C PRO A 82 -5.13 -0.43 -9.68
N LEU A 83 -4.71 -1.49 -8.96
CA LEU A 83 -3.70 -2.41 -9.45
C LEU A 83 -4.18 -3.18 -10.69
N ILE A 84 -5.36 -3.81 -10.64
CA ILE A 84 -5.92 -4.55 -11.79
C ILE A 84 -6.06 -3.64 -13.01
N THR A 85 -6.51 -2.40 -12.81
CA THR A 85 -6.67 -1.45 -13.91
C THR A 85 -5.33 -1.03 -14.49
N ALA A 86 -4.32 -0.77 -13.66
CA ALA A 86 -2.97 -0.48 -14.12
C ALA A 86 -2.38 -1.68 -14.90
N LEU A 87 -2.54 -2.90 -14.39
CA LEU A 87 -2.15 -4.13 -15.07
C LEU A 87 -2.86 -4.29 -16.42
N ALA A 88 -4.16 -4.03 -16.48
CA ALA A 88 -4.97 -4.21 -17.69
C ALA A 88 -4.56 -3.20 -18.78
N VAL A 89 -4.54 -1.90 -18.43
CA VAL A 89 -4.31 -0.82 -19.39
C VAL A 89 -2.87 -0.82 -19.91
N PHE A 90 -1.89 -1.15 -19.04
CA PHE A 90 -0.48 -1.24 -19.40
C PHE A 90 -0.01 -2.68 -19.72
N SER A 91 -0.95 -3.65 -19.84
CA SER A 91 -0.63 -5.07 -20.14
C SER A 91 0.25 -5.27 -21.36
N TYR A 92 0.11 -4.41 -22.36
CA TYR A 92 0.92 -4.49 -23.59
C TYR A 92 2.43 -4.42 -23.32
N MET A 93 2.88 -3.78 -22.24
CA MET A 93 4.30 -3.64 -21.89
C MET A 93 4.94 -4.95 -21.37
N HIS A 94 4.13 -5.93 -20.99
CA HIS A 94 4.58 -7.19 -20.40
C HIS A 94 4.67 -8.34 -21.43
N TYR A 95 4.09 -8.14 -22.61
CA TYR A 95 4.08 -9.13 -23.69
C TYR A 95 4.83 -8.60 -24.93
N PRO A 96 5.94 -9.26 -25.37
CA PRO A 96 6.77 -8.77 -26.48
C PRO A 96 5.98 -8.51 -27.77
N LYS A 97 5.04 -9.40 -28.12
CA LYS A 97 4.20 -9.25 -29.31
C LYS A 97 3.32 -8.00 -29.24
N ASN A 98 2.70 -7.76 -28.09
CA ASN A 98 1.82 -6.61 -27.90
C ASN A 98 2.64 -5.30 -27.83
N THR A 99 3.81 -5.35 -27.20
CA THR A 99 4.73 -4.21 -27.15
C THR A 99 5.14 -3.78 -28.57
N ALA A 100 5.57 -4.72 -29.41
CA ALA A 100 5.94 -4.44 -30.80
C ALA A 100 4.76 -3.85 -31.59
N MET A 101 3.57 -4.44 -31.47
CA MET A 101 2.36 -3.97 -32.15
C MET A 101 1.96 -2.55 -31.74
N VAL A 102 1.95 -2.24 -30.45
CA VAL A 102 1.55 -0.90 -29.95
C VAL A 102 2.55 0.16 -30.36
N HIS A 103 3.85 -0.16 -30.35
CA HIS A 103 4.89 0.79 -30.74
C HIS A 103 5.12 0.92 -32.24
N SER A 104 4.52 0.06 -33.08
CA SER A 104 4.45 0.25 -34.53
C SER A 104 3.40 1.26 -34.96
N LEU A 105 2.49 1.67 -34.05
CA LEU A 105 1.53 2.72 -34.33
C LEU A 105 2.23 4.07 -34.55
N PRO A 106 1.75 4.93 -35.47
CA PRO A 106 2.34 6.25 -35.74
C PRO A 106 2.01 7.24 -34.64
N LEU A 107 2.34 6.91 -33.38
CA LEU A 107 2.06 7.68 -32.19
C LEU A 107 3.33 7.85 -31.34
N THR A 108 3.45 9.01 -30.70
CA THR A 108 4.56 9.24 -29.77
C THR A 108 4.39 8.43 -28.50
N ARG A 109 5.50 8.07 -27.85
CA ARG A 109 5.47 7.42 -26.53
C ARG A 109 4.69 8.23 -25.49
N SER A 110 4.77 9.57 -25.56
CA SER A 110 4.02 10.47 -24.69
C SER A 110 2.52 10.34 -24.88
N THR A 111 2.05 10.32 -26.13
CA THR A 111 0.62 10.12 -26.46
C THR A 111 0.10 8.79 -25.95
N LEU A 112 0.88 7.71 -26.15
CA LEU A 112 0.52 6.37 -25.66
C LEU A 112 0.42 6.34 -24.14
N PHE A 113 1.42 6.87 -23.42
CA PHE A 113 1.40 6.90 -21.97
C PHE A 113 0.21 7.70 -21.43
N VAL A 114 0.07 8.97 -21.86
CA VAL A 114 -0.98 9.86 -21.36
C VAL A 114 -2.37 9.31 -21.65
N THR A 115 -2.60 8.79 -22.86
CA THR A 115 -3.92 8.25 -23.21
C THR A 115 -4.27 7.00 -22.41
N ASN A 116 -3.32 6.07 -22.25
CA ASN A 116 -3.54 4.87 -21.45
C ASN A 116 -3.71 5.22 -19.96
N TYR A 117 -2.87 6.10 -19.43
CA TYR A 117 -2.97 6.58 -18.06
C TYR A 117 -4.34 7.20 -17.75
N LEU A 118 -4.81 8.14 -18.59
CA LEU A 118 -6.10 8.79 -18.40
C LEU A 118 -7.28 7.81 -18.54
N SER A 119 -7.19 6.83 -19.44
CA SER A 119 -8.23 5.81 -19.55
C SER A 119 -8.32 4.92 -18.30
N GLY A 120 -7.20 4.54 -17.73
CA GLY A 120 -7.17 3.77 -16.50
C GLY A 120 -7.63 4.59 -15.29
N LEU A 121 -7.18 5.83 -15.15
CA LEU A 121 -7.62 6.75 -14.09
C LEU A 121 -9.14 6.94 -14.14
N PHE A 122 -9.71 7.15 -15.34
CA PHE A 122 -11.16 7.26 -15.52
C PHE A 122 -11.89 5.99 -15.06
N LEU A 123 -11.38 4.79 -15.41
CA LEU A 123 -12.00 3.51 -15.03
C LEU A 123 -12.03 3.27 -13.51
N VAL A 124 -11.05 3.77 -12.74
CA VAL A 124 -11.02 3.59 -11.29
C VAL A 124 -11.69 4.72 -10.52
N THR A 125 -11.79 5.92 -11.06
CA THR A 125 -12.45 7.04 -10.39
C THR A 125 -13.96 7.05 -10.61
N LEU A 126 -14.44 6.61 -11.78
CA LEU A 126 -15.86 6.54 -12.11
C LEU A 126 -16.69 5.75 -11.07
N PRO A 127 -16.28 4.53 -10.62
CA PRO A 127 -16.99 3.77 -9.59
C PRO A 127 -17.17 4.53 -8.27
N LEU A 128 -16.15 5.26 -7.83
CA LEU A 128 -16.21 6.03 -6.59
C LEU A 128 -17.23 7.18 -6.71
N VAL A 129 -17.20 7.90 -7.81
CA VAL A 129 -18.17 8.99 -8.07
C VAL A 129 -19.60 8.46 -8.19
N LEU A 130 -19.81 7.34 -8.89
CA LEU A 130 -21.14 6.75 -9.01
C LEU A 130 -21.69 6.30 -7.65
N ASN A 131 -20.88 5.60 -6.84
CA ASN A 131 -21.31 5.16 -5.51
C ASN A 131 -21.55 6.34 -4.56
N SER A 132 -20.75 7.41 -4.61
CA SER A 132 -20.99 8.61 -3.80
C SER A 132 -22.30 9.32 -4.18
N LEU A 133 -22.64 9.35 -5.46
CA LEU A 133 -23.94 9.88 -5.90
C LEU A 133 -25.10 9.02 -5.39
N VAL A 134 -24.97 7.70 -5.43
CA VAL A 134 -25.99 6.79 -4.88
C VAL A 134 -26.12 6.97 -3.37
N LEU A 135 -25.01 7.11 -2.63
CA LEU A 135 -25.02 7.41 -1.19
C LEU A 135 -25.79 8.69 -0.89
N ILE A 136 -25.45 9.80 -1.55
CA ILE A 136 -26.13 11.09 -1.36
C ILE A 136 -27.63 10.99 -1.67
N ILE A 137 -28.00 10.33 -2.77
CA ILE A 137 -29.41 10.15 -3.14
C ILE A 137 -30.14 9.32 -2.06
N THR A 138 -29.53 8.24 -1.59
CA THR A 138 -30.11 7.37 -0.55
C THR A 138 -30.32 8.14 0.75
N GLU A 139 -29.34 8.92 1.19
CA GLU A 139 -29.43 9.76 2.40
C GLU A 139 -30.53 10.81 2.29
N VAL A 140 -30.64 11.49 1.13
CA VAL A 140 -31.67 12.48 0.89
C VAL A 140 -33.06 11.87 0.88
N VAL A 141 -33.25 10.71 0.21
CA VAL A 141 -34.53 10.01 0.16
C VAL A 141 -34.94 9.46 1.52
N ALA A 142 -34.00 9.01 2.31
CA ALA A 142 -34.24 8.53 3.68
C ALA A 142 -34.54 9.66 4.68
N GLY A 143 -34.45 10.94 4.25
CA GLY A 143 -34.71 12.10 5.09
C GLY A 143 -33.57 12.50 6.02
N PHE A 144 -32.36 12.02 5.77
CA PHE A 144 -31.17 12.22 6.60
C PHE A 144 -29.98 12.72 5.78
N PRO A 145 -30.03 13.97 5.27
CA PRO A 145 -28.97 14.48 4.39
C PRO A 145 -27.68 14.73 5.19
N ASN A 146 -26.82 13.73 5.27
CA ASN A 146 -25.47 13.87 5.82
C ASN A 146 -24.43 13.96 4.69
N ILE A 147 -24.72 14.88 3.73
CA ILE A 147 -23.93 15.09 2.51
C ILE A 147 -22.44 15.30 2.80
N SER A 148 -22.11 15.89 3.97
CA SER A 148 -20.72 16.10 4.39
C SER A 148 -19.94 14.78 4.53
N TYR A 149 -20.55 13.74 5.05
CA TYR A 149 -19.91 12.44 5.19
C TYR A 149 -19.66 11.79 3.84
N ALA A 150 -20.63 11.78 2.95
CA ALA A 150 -20.46 11.26 1.59
C ALA A 150 -19.35 12.01 0.82
N LEU A 151 -19.25 13.34 0.99
CA LEU A 151 -18.19 14.14 0.36
C LEU A 151 -16.81 13.86 0.94
N ILE A 152 -16.69 13.69 2.26
CA ILE A 152 -15.43 13.28 2.92
C ILE A 152 -15.02 11.89 2.42
N TRP A 153 -15.98 10.95 2.37
CA TRP A 153 -15.75 9.60 1.89
C TRP A 153 -15.19 9.60 0.46
N VAL A 154 -15.87 10.25 -0.49
CA VAL A 154 -15.41 10.28 -1.87
C VAL A 154 -14.08 11.02 -2.02
N GLY A 155 -13.88 12.11 -1.27
CA GLY A 155 -12.64 12.88 -1.29
C GLY A 155 -11.42 12.04 -0.86
N ILE A 156 -11.51 11.38 0.28
CA ILE A 156 -10.44 10.51 0.79
C ILE A 156 -10.18 9.35 -0.19
N ASN A 157 -11.25 8.67 -0.66
CA ASN A 157 -11.11 7.56 -1.59
C ASN A 157 -10.53 7.96 -2.94
N LEU A 158 -10.87 9.14 -3.47
CA LEU A 158 -10.28 9.65 -4.73
C LEU A 158 -8.79 9.93 -4.56
N ILE A 159 -8.37 10.54 -3.45
CA ILE A 159 -6.95 10.80 -3.15
C ILE A 159 -6.17 9.49 -3.03
N LEU A 160 -6.70 8.53 -2.26
CA LEU A 160 -6.05 7.22 -2.11
C LEU A 160 -6.02 6.44 -3.42
N THR A 161 -7.11 6.43 -4.18
CA THR A 161 -7.15 5.79 -5.50
C THR A 161 -6.15 6.42 -6.47
N PHE A 162 -6.03 7.75 -6.45
CA PHE A 162 -5.03 8.47 -7.25
C PHE A 162 -3.61 8.05 -6.87
N LEU A 163 -3.29 8.01 -5.58
CA LEU A 163 -1.99 7.55 -5.09
C LEU A 163 -1.71 6.10 -5.49
N LEU A 164 -2.64 5.20 -5.18
CA LEU A 164 -2.47 3.75 -5.40
C LEU A 164 -2.40 3.40 -6.89
N TYR A 165 -3.22 4.05 -7.73
CA TYR A 165 -3.15 3.86 -9.17
C TYR A 165 -1.80 4.34 -9.74
N ASN A 166 -1.33 5.53 -9.36
CA ASN A 166 -0.02 6.03 -9.78
C ASN A 166 1.12 5.12 -9.31
N PHE A 167 1.02 4.60 -8.09
CA PHE A 167 2.00 3.66 -7.58
C PHE A 167 1.96 2.32 -8.32
N ALA A 168 0.78 1.80 -8.66
CA ALA A 168 0.63 0.59 -9.47
C ALA A 168 1.21 0.77 -10.88
N VAL A 169 0.99 1.93 -11.52
CA VAL A 169 1.58 2.28 -12.80
C VAL A 169 3.11 2.34 -12.69
N LEU A 170 3.64 2.99 -11.63
CA LEU A 170 5.09 3.07 -11.38
C LEU A 170 5.70 1.68 -11.21
N ALA A 171 5.08 0.80 -10.42
CA ALA A 171 5.51 -0.59 -10.25
C ALA A 171 5.59 -1.32 -11.60
N GLY A 172 4.63 -1.07 -12.50
CA GLY A 172 4.64 -1.60 -13.87
C GLY A 172 5.78 -1.09 -14.73
N MET A 173 6.30 0.12 -14.48
CA MET A 173 7.48 0.63 -15.20
C MET A 173 8.76 -0.08 -14.78
N PHE A 174 8.89 -0.44 -13.50
CA PHE A 174 10.05 -1.16 -12.98
C PHE A 174 10.10 -2.65 -13.37
N THR A 175 8.96 -3.24 -13.72
CA THR A 175 8.84 -4.68 -13.99
C THR A 175 8.49 -4.96 -15.45
N GLY A 176 8.97 -6.08 -15.96
CA GLY A 176 8.59 -6.59 -17.28
C GLY A 176 7.55 -7.72 -17.22
N HIS A 177 7.09 -8.10 -16.02
CA HIS A 177 6.15 -9.20 -15.80
C HIS A 177 4.98 -8.77 -14.89
N MET A 178 3.74 -9.13 -15.28
CA MET A 178 2.51 -8.72 -14.56
C MET A 178 2.50 -9.17 -13.09
N ALA A 179 2.88 -10.42 -12.82
CA ALA A 179 2.94 -10.92 -11.45
C ALA A 179 3.96 -10.16 -10.59
N ALA A 180 5.12 -9.81 -11.17
CA ALA A 180 6.11 -9.01 -10.47
C ALA A 180 5.57 -7.62 -10.13
N GLN A 181 4.81 -6.98 -11.02
CA GLN A 181 4.15 -5.70 -10.76
C GLN A 181 3.20 -5.78 -9.57
N ALA A 182 2.36 -6.82 -9.51
CA ALA A 182 1.43 -7.01 -8.40
C ALA A 182 2.17 -7.26 -7.07
N ILE A 183 3.20 -8.10 -7.08
CA ILE A 183 4.02 -8.38 -5.90
C ILE A 183 4.70 -7.11 -5.40
N PHE A 184 5.33 -6.33 -6.28
CA PHE A 184 5.95 -5.04 -5.92
C PHE A 184 4.94 -4.07 -5.32
N PHE A 185 3.75 -3.97 -5.92
CA PHE A 185 2.70 -3.08 -5.42
C PHE A 185 2.33 -3.41 -3.97
N TYR A 186 2.07 -4.68 -3.65
CA TYR A 186 1.67 -5.06 -2.29
C TYR A 186 2.84 -5.01 -1.30
N ILE A 187 4.03 -5.47 -1.71
CA ILE A 187 5.21 -5.39 -0.83
C ILE A 187 5.43 -3.93 -0.38
N PHE A 188 5.46 -2.98 -1.30
CA PHE A 188 5.71 -1.58 -0.93
C PHE A 188 4.57 -0.93 -0.15
N ASN A 189 3.31 -1.33 -0.38
CA ASN A 189 2.18 -0.83 0.41
C ASN A 189 2.23 -1.28 1.88
N PHE A 190 2.75 -2.47 2.15
CA PHE A 190 2.83 -3.00 3.51
C PHE A 190 4.24 -2.95 4.10
N LEU A 191 5.23 -2.47 3.34
CA LEU A 191 6.63 -2.48 3.75
C LEU A 191 6.87 -1.69 5.04
N SER A 192 6.26 -0.51 5.20
CA SER A 192 6.45 0.32 6.38
C SER A 192 5.98 -0.39 7.65
N ILE A 193 4.80 -1.02 7.60
CA ILE A 193 4.24 -1.77 8.73
C ILE A 193 5.12 -2.99 9.03
N PHE A 194 5.52 -3.70 7.98
CA PHE A 194 6.39 -4.86 8.13
C PHE A 194 7.73 -4.49 8.78
N LEU A 195 8.36 -3.41 8.30
CA LEU A 195 9.61 -2.90 8.88
C LEU A 195 9.43 -2.48 10.33
N GLU A 196 8.32 -1.81 10.64
CA GLU A 196 8.01 -1.40 12.02
C GLU A 196 7.82 -2.60 12.94
N ILE A 197 7.01 -3.60 12.54
CA ILE A 197 6.80 -4.82 13.34
C ILE A 197 8.15 -5.51 13.61
N VAL A 198 8.98 -5.66 12.58
CA VAL A 198 10.30 -6.30 12.72
C VAL A 198 11.20 -5.49 13.65
N PHE A 199 11.25 -4.16 13.47
CA PHE A 199 12.10 -3.29 14.26
C PHE A 199 11.67 -3.24 15.72
N VAL A 200 10.37 -3.06 15.98
CA VAL A 200 9.81 -3.10 17.35
C VAL A 200 10.03 -4.46 18.01
N SER A 201 9.87 -5.56 17.28
CA SER A 201 10.15 -6.90 17.81
C SER A 201 11.62 -7.06 18.22
N ILE A 202 12.55 -6.57 17.40
CA ILE A 202 13.99 -6.60 17.73
C ILE A 202 14.29 -5.76 18.97
N LEU A 203 13.75 -4.53 19.04
CA LEU A 203 13.97 -3.64 20.18
C LEU A 203 13.39 -4.21 21.46
N ASN A 204 12.18 -4.77 21.44
CA ASN A 204 11.55 -5.40 22.60
C ASN A 204 12.33 -6.62 23.12
N ASN A 205 13.00 -7.36 22.23
CA ASN A 205 13.75 -8.55 22.63
C ASN A 205 15.14 -8.23 23.21
N PHE A 206 15.78 -7.17 22.71
CA PHE A 206 17.19 -6.90 23.00
C PHE A 206 17.42 -5.62 23.80
N LEU A 207 16.46 -4.69 23.89
CA LEU A 207 16.65 -3.41 24.57
C LEU A 207 15.85 -3.34 25.86
N PHE A 208 16.53 -3.21 26.99
CA PHE A 208 15.88 -3.12 28.31
C PHE A 208 15.11 -1.79 28.45
N GLY A 209 13.87 -1.87 28.96
CA GLY A 209 13.05 -0.68 29.22
C GLY A 209 12.44 -0.03 27.96
N TYR A 210 12.49 -0.69 26.80
CA TYR A 210 11.86 -0.18 25.59
C TYR A 210 10.32 -0.30 25.69
N ALA A 211 9.62 0.84 25.58
CA ALA A 211 8.15 0.90 25.55
C ALA A 211 7.67 1.21 24.12
N SER A 212 6.88 0.29 23.54
CA SER A 212 6.49 0.35 22.12
C SER A 212 5.23 1.17 21.80
N ASP A 213 4.62 1.81 22.80
CA ASP A 213 3.21 2.26 22.73
C ASP A 213 2.88 3.34 21.68
N ASN A 214 3.86 4.10 21.20
CA ASN A 214 3.57 5.27 20.35
C ASN A 214 4.13 5.25 18.92
N TRP A 215 4.82 4.19 18.50
CA TRP A 215 5.42 4.14 17.15
C TRP A 215 4.43 3.78 16.06
N PHE A 216 3.44 2.93 16.37
CA PHE A 216 2.48 2.40 15.40
C PHE A 216 1.62 3.45 14.69
N THR A 217 1.34 4.60 15.32
CA THR A 217 0.46 5.61 14.74
C THR A 217 1.14 6.46 13.67
N LYS A 218 2.42 6.78 13.83
CA LYS A 218 3.16 7.66 12.91
C LYS A 218 3.58 6.97 11.61
N SER A 219 3.90 5.69 11.65
CA SER A 219 4.31 4.92 10.46
C SER A 219 3.14 4.56 9.54
N LEU A 220 1.91 4.57 10.05
CA LEU A 220 0.70 4.26 9.28
C LEU A 220 0.54 5.15 8.04
N VAL A 221 1.02 6.39 8.08
CA VAL A 221 0.98 7.31 6.92
C VAL A 221 1.70 6.72 5.70
N PHE A 222 2.76 5.92 5.91
CA PHE A 222 3.48 5.24 4.83
C PHE A 222 2.79 3.98 4.30
N SER A 223 1.68 3.56 4.91
CA SER A 223 0.83 2.45 4.45
C SER A 223 -0.60 2.94 4.20
N PRO A 224 -0.87 3.53 3.03
CA PRO A 224 -2.13 4.22 2.76
C PRO A 224 -3.37 3.35 2.98
N LEU A 225 -3.30 2.06 2.63
CA LEU A 225 -4.42 1.12 2.81
C LEU A 225 -4.77 0.89 4.29
N ARG A 226 -3.77 0.85 5.16
CA ARG A 226 -4.00 0.67 6.61
C ARG A 226 -4.38 1.99 7.27
N ASN A 227 -3.84 3.10 6.79
CA ASN A 227 -4.14 4.43 7.32
C ASN A 227 -5.58 4.88 7.05
N LEU A 228 -6.29 4.25 6.12
CA LEU A 228 -7.64 4.61 5.73
C LEU A 228 -8.60 4.73 6.94
N LYS A 229 -8.59 3.76 7.85
CA LYS A 229 -9.41 3.77 9.06
C LYS A 229 -9.13 4.98 9.96
N TYR A 230 -7.85 5.32 10.12
CA TYR A 230 -7.43 6.46 10.96
C TYR A 230 -7.77 7.80 10.29
N LEU A 231 -7.66 7.90 8.97
CA LEU A 231 -8.09 9.07 8.22
C LEU A 231 -9.58 9.32 8.40
N TYR A 232 -10.41 8.30 8.23
CA TYR A 232 -11.85 8.47 8.45
C TYR A 232 -12.13 8.89 9.88
N ARG A 233 -11.59 8.17 10.86
CA ARG A 233 -11.78 8.53 12.26
C ARG A 233 -11.41 9.98 12.53
N GLY A 234 -10.24 10.43 12.10
CA GLY A 234 -9.78 11.79 12.32
C GLY A 234 -10.71 12.83 11.70
N PHE A 235 -11.18 12.62 10.47
CA PHE A 235 -12.09 13.56 9.83
C PHE A 235 -13.48 13.61 10.49
N TYR A 236 -13.94 12.53 11.11
CA TYR A 236 -15.21 12.53 11.86
C TYR A 236 -15.10 13.10 13.25
N THR A 237 -13.96 12.95 13.92
CA THR A 237 -13.74 13.55 15.25
C THR A 237 -13.29 15.00 15.19
N GLY A 238 -13.12 15.57 13.98
CA GLY A 238 -12.59 16.93 13.79
C GLY A 238 -11.05 17.02 13.90
N GLU A 239 -10.37 15.90 14.09
CA GLU A 239 -8.89 15.81 14.19
C GLU A 239 -8.27 15.29 12.88
N GLY A 240 -8.89 15.60 11.75
CA GLY A 240 -8.48 15.10 10.44
C GLY A 240 -7.05 15.46 10.06
N ASP A 241 -6.25 14.47 9.69
CA ASP A 241 -4.88 14.67 9.22
C ASP A 241 -4.85 15.12 7.75
N ILE A 242 -5.06 16.42 7.53
CA ILE A 242 -4.96 17.06 6.22
C ILE A 242 -3.52 16.93 5.67
N GLY A 243 -2.52 16.93 6.55
CA GLY A 243 -1.11 16.78 6.16
C GLY A 243 -0.85 15.45 5.47
N ALA A 244 -1.40 14.35 5.99
CA ALA A 244 -1.32 13.04 5.35
C ALA A 244 -1.99 13.03 3.97
N LEU A 245 -3.18 13.64 3.82
CA LEU A 245 -3.86 13.71 2.51
C LEU A 245 -3.05 14.52 1.48
N VAL A 246 -2.52 15.68 1.89
CA VAL A 246 -1.63 16.49 1.03
C VAL A 246 -0.39 15.70 0.65
N GLY A 247 0.22 15.00 1.62
CA GLY A 247 1.35 14.10 1.38
C GLY A 247 1.04 13.02 0.35
N TYR A 248 -0.15 12.41 0.39
CA TYR A 248 -0.58 11.41 -0.60
C TYR A 248 -0.78 11.99 -1.99
N VAL A 249 -1.33 13.20 -2.11
CA VAL A 249 -1.44 13.88 -3.40
C VAL A 249 -0.05 14.17 -3.98
N ILE A 250 0.87 14.71 -3.18
CA ILE A 250 2.24 15.01 -3.60
C ILE A 250 2.95 13.71 -4.04
N ALA A 251 2.87 12.65 -3.24
CA ALA A 251 3.46 11.35 -3.57
C ALA A 251 2.85 10.78 -4.87
N GLY A 252 1.53 10.88 -5.05
CA GLY A 252 0.86 10.48 -6.29
C GLY A 252 1.37 11.23 -7.52
N ILE A 253 1.57 12.55 -7.41
CA ILE A 253 2.16 13.36 -8.49
C ILE A 253 3.59 12.93 -8.79
N ILE A 254 4.41 12.72 -7.76
CA ILE A 254 5.79 12.24 -7.91
C ILE A 254 5.81 10.89 -8.64
N PHE A 255 4.96 9.94 -8.25
CA PHE A 255 4.86 8.63 -8.89
C PHE A 255 4.42 8.75 -10.35
N LEU A 256 3.49 9.64 -10.68
CA LEU A 256 3.07 9.91 -12.04
C LEU A 256 4.21 10.43 -12.90
N VAL A 257 4.91 11.48 -12.43
CA VAL A 257 6.03 12.10 -13.15
C VAL A 257 7.16 11.07 -13.37
N LEU A 258 7.47 10.31 -12.33
CA LEU A 258 8.49 9.27 -12.40
C LEU A 258 8.09 8.15 -13.38
N SER A 259 6.83 7.71 -13.35
CA SER A 259 6.29 6.73 -14.30
C SER A 259 6.41 7.19 -15.74
N TYR A 260 6.04 8.44 -16.01
CA TYR A 260 6.16 9.02 -17.34
C TYR A 260 7.60 9.08 -17.84
N TYR A 261 8.53 9.49 -16.96
CA TYR A 261 9.96 9.54 -17.29
C TYR A 261 10.53 8.14 -17.57
N LEU A 262 10.23 7.18 -16.69
CA LEU A 262 10.68 5.79 -16.85
C LEU A 262 10.08 5.14 -18.10
N TYR A 263 8.80 5.39 -18.40
CA TYR A 263 8.17 4.89 -19.61
C TYR A 263 8.90 5.34 -20.89
N LYS A 264 9.35 6.61 -20.93
CA LYS A 264 10.13 7.12 -22.06
C LYS A 264 11.48 6.44 -22.21
N LYS A 265 12.13 6.12 -21.08
CA LYS A 265 13.47 5.50 -21.03
C LYS A 265 13.47 3.98 -21.14
N ARG A 266 12.30 3.35 -20.92
CA ARG A 266 12.18 1.89 -20.93
C ARG A 266 12.52 1.31 -22.30
N HIS A 267 13.41 0.30 -22.31
CA HIS A 267 13.68 -0.50 -23.50
C HIS A 267 12.54 -1.51 -23.72
N MET A 268 12.20 -1.80 -24.99
CA MET A 268 11.10 -2.71 -25.32
C MET A 268 11.47 -4.19 -25.06
N GLU A 269 12.76 -4.50 -25.11
CA GLU A 269 13.32 -5.85 -24.96
C GLU A 269 13.17 -6.42 -23.53
N VAL A 270 12.91 -5.57 -22.53
CA VAL A 270 12.76 -6.00 -21.13
C VAL A 270 11.38 -6.59 -20.81
N ALA A 271 10.50 -6.72 -21.81
CA ALA A 271 9.24 -7.45 -21.62
C ALA A 271 9.56 -8.89 -21.21
N THR A 272 8.90 -9.40 -20.16
CA THR A 272 9.13 -10.67 -19.47
C THR A 272 10.24 -10.68 -18.41
N ASP A 273 11.09 -9.68 -18.30
CA ASP A 273 12.07 -9.61 -17.21
C ASP A 273 11.41 -9.22 -15.89
N VAL A 274 11.87 -9.81 -14.78
CA VAL A 274 11.34 -9.47 -13.44
C VAL A 274 11.59 -8.00 -13.13
N ILE A 275 12.76 -7.48 -13.53
CA ILE A 275 13.18 -6.10 -13.29
C ILE A 275 13.68 -5.47 -14.61
N SER A 276 13.05 -4.37 -14.98
CA SER A 276 13.32 -3.65 -16.23
C SER A 276 14.60 -2.77 -16.19
N PHE A 277 15.03 -2.33 -15.01
CA PHE A 277 16.16 -1.41 -14.86
C PHE A 277 17.27 -2.00 -13.99
N SER A 278 18.52 -1.90 -14.43
CA SER A 278 19.68 -2.48 -13.74
C SER A 278 19.90 -1.92 -12.33
N PHE A 279 19.61 -0.64 -12.10
CA PHE A 279 19.77 0.00 -10.78
C PHE A 279 18.76 -0.51 -9.74
N VAL A 280 17.61 -1.06 -10.15
CA VAL A 280 16.59 -1.64 -9.26
C VAL A 280 16.97 -3.03 -8.78
N LYS A 281 17.82 -3.76 -9.54
CA LYS A 281 18.20 -5.14 -9.21
C LYS A 281 18.81 -5.31 -7.81
N PRO A 282 19.80 -4.49 -7.38
CA PRO A 282 20.34 -4.62 -6.03
C PRO A 282 19.31 -4.28 -4.95
N ILE A 283 18.47 -3.25 -5.16
CA ILE A 283 17.42 -2.87 -4.22
C ILE A 283 16.45 -4.04 -4.02
N PHE A 284 15.95 -4.60 -5.09
CA PHE A 284 15.06 -5.76 -5.05
C PHE A 284 15.68 -6.94 -4.30
N LYS A 285 16.90 -7.30 -4.65
CA LYS A 285 17.61 -8.43 -4.06
C LYS A 285 17.76 -8.32 -2.55
N TYR A 286 18.26 -7.18 -2.07
CA TYR A 286 18.48 -6.97 -0.65
C TYR A 286 17.17 -6.77 0.13
N SER A 287 16.14 -6.17 -0.48
CA SER A 287 14.82 -6.08 0.13
C SER A 287 14.18 -7.46 0.30
N VAL A 288 14.23 -8.31 -0.71
CA VAL A 288 13.71 -9.69 -0.62
C VAL A 288 14.51 -10.49 0.40
N ALA A 289 15.84 -10.35 0.43
CA ALA A 289 16.67 -11.01 1.44
C ALA A 289 16.30 -10.58 2.85
N PHE A 290 16.09 -9.28 3.10
CA PHE A 290 15.70 -8.76 4.40
C PHE A 290 14.29 -9.21 4.80
N CYS A 291 13.30 -9.11 3.90
CA CYS A 291 11.95 -9.58 4.18
C CYS A 291 11.91 -11.08 4.49
N SER A 292 12.68 -11.87 3.75
CA SER A 292 12.79 -13.31 3.98
C SER A 292 13.54 -13.63 5.30
N ALA A 293 14.59 -12.86 5.63
CA ALA A 293 15.29 -12.97 6.91
C ALA A 293 14.31 -12.75 8.08
N ALA A 294 13.48 -11.71 8.01
CA ALA A 294 12.52 -11.41 9.06
C ALA A 294 11.38 -12.43 9.13
N LEU A 295 10.81 -12.85 8.00
CA LEU A 295 9.69 -13.80 7.98
C LEU A 295 10.13 -15.21 8.36
N ILE A 296 11.10 -15.79 7.64
CA ILE A 296 11.56 -17.16 7.89
C ILE A 296 12.38 -17.20 9.16
N GLY A 297 13.24 -16.20 9.38
CA GLY A 297 14.01 -16.07 10.62
C GLY A 297 13.11 -15.95 11.85
N GLY A 298 12.05 -15.13 11.78
CA GLY A 298 11.05 -15.02 12.84
C GLY A 298 10.36 -16.35 13.16
N ILE A 299 9.98 -17.12 12.14
CA ILE A 299 9.43 -18.48 12.33
C ILE A 299 10.44 -19.39 13.04
N ILE A 300 11.72 -19.37 12.62
CA ILE A 300 12.79 -20.18 13.24
C ILE A 300 12.99 -19.77 14.70
N ILE A 301 13.03 -18.47 14.99
CA ILE A 301 13.18 -17.94 16.35
C ILE A 301 12.07 -18.47 17.27
N THR A 302 10.82 -18.39 16.81
CA THR A 302 9.66 -18.86 17.59
C THR A 302 9.68 -20.36 17.80
N ILE A 303 10.00 -21.17 16.77
CA ILE A 303 10.04 -22.63 16.88
C ILE A 303 11.13 -23.10 17.84
N PHE A 304 12.31 -22.47 17.79
CA PHE A 304 13.49 -22.91 18.58
C PHE A 304 13.70 -22.09 19.86
N ASN A 305 12.78 -21.17 20.20
CA ASN A 305 12.86 -20.27 21.36
C ASN A 305 14.17 -19.48 21.43
N PHE A 306 14.62 -18.95 20.30
CA PHE A 306 15.84 -18.15 20.21
C PHE A 306 15.63 -16.67 20.57
N GLU A 307 14.48 -16.29 21.12
CA GLU A 307 14.11 -14.90 21.39
C GLU A 307 15.12 -14.14 22.25
N LYS A 308 15.71 -14.82 23.25
CA LYS A 308 16.69 -14.23 24.16
C LYS A 308 18.16 -14.53 23.80
N SER A 309 18.42 -15.15 22.66
CA SER A 309 19.78 -15.52 22.23
C SER A 309 20.18 -14.74 21.00
N LEU A 310 21.07 -13.75 21.17
CA LEU A 310 21.59 -12.96 20.04
C LEU A 310 22.17 -13.86 18.92
N ALA A 311 22.96 -14.87 19.31
CA ALA A 311 23.54 -15.80 18.34
C ALA A 311 22.47 -16.61 17.60
N GLY A 312 21.46 -17.10 18.33
CA GLY A 312 20.31 -17.81 17.73
C GLY A 312 19.52 -16.91 16.78
N PHE A 313 19.29 -15.66 17.17
CA PHE A 313 18.59 -14.66 16.37
C PHE A 313 19.33 -14.35 15.07
N ILE A 314 20.66 -14.12 15.16
CA ILE A 314 21.52 -13.87 13.99
C ILE A 314 21.50 -15.09 13.04
N ILE A 315 21.65 -16.32 13.58
CA ILE A 315 21.62 -17.53 12.75
C ILE A 315 20.28 -17.69 12.03
N ALA A 316 19.16 -17.49 12.73
CA ALA A 316 17.82 -17.59 12.16
C ALA A 316 17.62 -16.56 11.02
N PHE A 317 18.02 -15.31 11.24
CA PHE A 317 17.96 -14.26 10.22
C PHE A 317 18.88 -14.51 9.02
N LEU A 318 20.07 -15.06 9.25
CA LEU A 318 20.99 -15.45 8.18
C LEU A 318 20.42 -16.59 7.33
N ILE A 319 19.79 -17.60 7.95
CA ILE A 319 19.13 -18.70 7.21
C ILE A 319 17.99 -18.15 6.35
N GLY A 320 17.10 -17.35 6.93
CA GLY A 320 16.02 -16.73 6.20
C GLY A 320 16.52 -15.80 5.07
N GLY A 321 17.53 -14.99 5.36
CA GLY A 321 18.17 -14.10 4.40
C GLY A 321 18.88 -14.84 3.26
N PHE A 322 19.50 -15.98 3.55
CA PHE A 322 20.09 -16.86 2.53
C PHE A 322 19.05 -17.33 1.53
N ILE A 323 17.91 -17.82 2.02
CA ILE A 323 16.81 -18.29 1.17
C ILE A 323 16.32 -17.15 0.26
N GLY A 324 16.01 -15.97 0.85
CA GLY A 324 15.52 -14.82 0.09
C GLY A 324 16.52 -14.27 -0.92
N TYR A 325 17.80 -14.16 -0.53
CA TYR A 325 18.86 -13.66 -1.39
C TYR A 325 19.02 -14.53 -2.65
N PHE A 326 19.17 -15.84 -2.47
CA PHE A 326 19.36 -16.73 -3.61
C PHE A 326 18.07 -16.92 -4.42
N ALA A 327 16.90 -16.94 -3.80
CA ALA A 327 15.61 -16.94 -4.52
C ALA A 327 15.46 -15.71 -5.43
N SER A 328 15.82 -14.54 -4.93
CA SER A 328 15.78 -13.30 -5.73
C SER A 328 16.75 -13.32 -6.91
N GLU A 329 17.97 -13.83 -6.73
CA GLU A 329 18.95 -13.99 -7.81
C GLU A 329 18.49 -15.02 -8.84
N MET A 330 17.89 -16.15 -8.41
CA MET A 330 17.31 -17.15 -9.29
C MET A 330 16.19 -16.56 -10.16
N LEU A 331 15.29 -15.78 -9.56
CA LEU A 331 14.21 -15.09 -10.26
C LEU A 331 14.75 -14.09 -11.29
N MET A 332 15.72 -13.25 -10.92
CA MET A 332 16.28 -12.23 -11.82
C MET A 332 17.06 -12.84 -12.99
N ARG A 333 17.78 -13.93 -12.76
CA ARG A 333 18.63 -14.57 -13.77
C ARG A 333 17.95 -15.72 -14.51
N LYS A 334 16.74 -16.12 -14.08
CA LYS A 334 15.99 -17.25 -14.65
C LYS A 334 16.81 -18.55 -14.68
N THR A 335 17.69 -18.76 -13.67
CA THR A 335 18.58 -19.93 -13.56
C THR A 335 18.82 -20.29 -12.11
N PHE A 336 19.01 -21.57 -11.82
CA PHE A 336 19.36 -22.05 -10.47
C PHE A 336 20.88 -21.94 -10.19
N LYS A 337 21.71 -21.63 -11.19
CA LYS A 337 23.19 -21.56 -11.04
C LYS A 337 23.63 -20.18 -10.52
N VAL A 338 23.17 -19.78 -9.32
CA VAL A 338 23.41 -18.44 -8.74
C VAL A 338 24.34 -18.46 -7.52
N PHE A 339 24.69 -19.64 -6.99
CA PHE A 339 25.49 -19.76 -5.76
C PHE A 339 26.89 -19.12 -5.83
N ARG A 340 27.43 -18.93 -7.03
CA ARG A 340 28.70 -18.18 -7.25
C ARG A 340 28.62 -16.71 -6.82
N LEU A 341 27.40 -16.18 -6.61
CA LEU A 341 27.17 -14.77 -6.23
C LEU A 341 27.12 -14.56 -4.71
N TYR A 342 27.69 -15.48 -3.93
CA TYR A 342 27.69 -15.47 -2.48
C TYR A 342 28.30 -14.21 -1.84
N LYS A 343 29.20 -13.47 -2.55
CA LYS A 343 29.86 -12.27 -2.01
C LYS A 343 28.85 -11.20 -1.56
N GLY A 344 27.78 -10.99 -2.31
CA GLY A 344 26.74 -10.05 -1.92
C GLY A 344 25.96 -10.50 -0.69
N PHE A 345 25.75 -11.81 -0.51
CA PHE A 345 25.13 -12.37 0.68
C PHE A 345 26.03 -12.19 1.92
N ILE A 346 27.36 -12.38 1.80
CA ILE A 346 28.28 -12.12 2.89
C ILE A 346 28.19 -10.67 3.36
N VAL A 347 28.18 -9.70 2.42
CA VAL A 347 28.01 -8.27 2.77
C VAL A 347 26.69 -8.05 3.50
N PHE A 348 25.58 -8.61 3.00
CA PHE A 348 24.27 -8.54 3.65
C PHE A 348 24.31 -9.11 5.07
N GLY A 349 24.88 -10.30 5.25
CA GLY A 349 24.99 -10.96 6.55
C GLY A 349 25.84 -10.17 7.54
N LEU A 350 26.95 -9.61 7.10
CA LEU A 350 27.81 -8.75 7.95
C LEU A 350 27.05 -7.49 8.39
N VAL A 351 26.39 -6.78 7.48
CA VAL A 351 25.63 -5.57 7.81
C VAL A 351 24.50 -5.91 8.79
N LEU A 352 23.74 -6.98 8.53
CA LEU A 352 22.66 -7.43 9.40
C LEU A 352 23.15 -7.79 10.80
N SER A 353 24.25 -8.56 10.90
CA SER A 353 24.83 -8.97 12.18
C SER A 353 25.37 -7.77 12.96
N LEU A 354 26.00 -6.81 12.29
CA LEU A 354 26.47 -5.59 12.94
C LEU A 354 25.31 -4.73 13.46
N LEU A 355 24.21 -4.63 12.73
CA LEU A 355 22.99 -3.93 13.17
C LEU A 355 22.40 -4.59 14.42
N LEU A 356 22.24 -5.91 14.44
CA LEU A 356 21.73 -6.64 15.60
C LEU A 356 22.66 -6.50 16.81
N CYS A 357 23.96 -6.65 16.62
CA CYS A 357 24.96 -6.43 17.69
C CYS A 357 24.92 -4.99 18.22
N SER A 358 24.71 -3.99 17.35
CA SER A 358 24.66 -2.59 17.79
C SER A 358 23.46 -2.30 18.70
N ILE A 359 22.36 -3.01 18.53
CA ILE A 359 21.16 -2.89 19.38
C ILE A 359 21.41 -3.60 20.72
N GLU A 360 21.85 -4.85 20.72
CA GLU A 360 22.13 -5.65 21.93
C GLU A 360 23.17 -5.00 22.84
N PHE A 361 24.23 -4.42 22.27
CA PHE A 361 25.28 -3.77 23.07
C PHE A 361 25.00 -2.30 23.39
N ASP A 362 23.78 -1.84 23.14
CA ASP A 362 23.34 -0.45 23.40
C ASP A 362 24.35 0.60 22.89
N PHE A 363 24.83 0.48 21.64
CA PHE A 363 25.74 1.46 21.05
C PHE A 363 25.15 2.88 21.01
N PHE A 364 23.84 2.99 21.01
CA PHE A 364 23.12 4.26 20.99
C PHE A 364 22.87 4.87 22.38
N GLY A 365 23.24 4.16 23.46
CA GLY A 365 23.12 4.62 24.83
C GLY A 365 21.68 4.79 25.33
N TYR A 366 20.73 4.04 24.75
CA TYR A 366 19.32 4.13 25.12
C TYR A 366 19.07 3.65 26.57
N GLU A 367 19.66 2.53 26.98
CA GLU A 367 19.50 1.94 28.32
C GLU A 367 20.15 2.81 29.41
N ARG A 368 21.14 3.61 29.03
CA ARG A 368 21.89 4.51 29.94
C ARG A 368 21.23 5.88 30.08
N ARG A 369 20.20 6.16 29.27
CA ARG A 369 19.50 7.45 29.31
C ARG A 369 18.47 7.45 30.44
N ILE A 370 18.79 8.16 31.51
CA ILE A 370 17.84 8.42 32.60
C ILE A 370 17.02 9.66 32.18
N PRO A 371 15.69 9.53 31.99
CA PRO A 371 14.84 10.67 31.63
C PRO A 371 14.84 11.69 32.78
N GLN A 372 14.87 12.97 32.46
CA GLN A 372 14.74 14.03 33.45
C GLN A 372 13.28 14.10 33.95
N ASN A 373 13.05 14.53 35.20
CA ASN A 373 11.70 14.62 35.79
C ASN A 373 10.70 15.44 34.95
N SER A 374 11.20 16.37 34.13
CA SER A 374 10.39 17.17 33.20
C SER A 374 10.01 16.42 31.90
N GLU A 375 10.63 15.29 31.60
CA GLU A 375 10.36 14.45 30.42
C GLU A 375 9.39 13.31 30.75
N ILE A 376 9.02 13.14 32.05
CA ILE A 376 8.16 12.07 32.53
C ILE A 376 6.71 12.59 32.57
N GLU A 377 5.91 12.20 31.58
CA GLU A 377 4.48 12.52 31.53
C GLU A 377 3.64 11.59 32.41
N VAL A 378 3.95 10.30 32.46
CA VAL A 378 3.20 9.28 33.22
C VAL A 378 4.13 8.20 33.73
N LEU A 379 3.99 7.84 35.02
CA LEU A 379 4.68 6.73 35.66
C LEU A 379 3.71 5.54 35.83
N PHE A 380 3.94 4.46 35.07
CA PHE A 380 3.23 3.21 35.29
C PHE A 380 3.97 2.34 36.30
N LEU A 381 3.43 2.21 37.50
CA LEU A 381 3.89 1.24 38.49
C LEU A 381 3.23 -0.11 38.17
N ASN A 382 3.95 -1.03 37.56
CA ASN A 382 3.46 -2.39 37.32
C ASN A 382 3.49 -3.19 38.65
N ARG A 383 2.30 -3.49 39.19
CA ARG A 383 2.13 -4.23 40.46
C ARG A 383 2.54 -5.71 40.36
N TYR A 384 2.85 -6.22 39.15
CA TYR A 384 3.18 -7.64 38.91
C TYR A 384 4.68 -7.94 38.85
N ALA A 385 5.55 -6.99 39.20
CA ALA A 385 7.01 -7.21 39.21
C ALA A 385 7.50 -8.02 40.44
N ASN A 386 6.62 -8.52 41.32
CA ASN A 386 6.99 -9.23 42.52
C ASN A 386 6.79 -10.76 42.47
N GLU A 387 6.52 -11.34 41.31
CA GLU A 387 6.45 -12.81 41.14
C GLU A 387 7.42 -13.30 40.05
N ALA A 388 8.71 -13.03 40.20
CA ALA A 388 9.77 -13.66 39.43
C ALA A 388 10.97 -13.98 40.33
#